data_c307b3016dfd53b393198b623dde878c
#
_entry.id   c307b3016dfd53b393198b623dde878c
#
_cell.length_a   1.000
_cell.length_b   1.000
_cell.length_c   1.000
_cell.angle_alpha   90.00
_cell.angle_beta   90.00
_cell.angle_gamma   90.00
#
_symmetry.space_group_name_H-M   'P 1'
#
loop_
_entity.id
_entity.type
_entity.pdbx_description
1 polymer ?
#
loop_
_entity_poly.entity_id
_entity_poly.type
_entity_poly.pdbx_seq_one_letter_code
_entity_poly.pdbx_strand_id
1 'polypeptide(L)'
;MNERISIPKKYIEVLDQVFEIEKKLERINERNSIGRNVSRMKEIFEHWDSESGLVYHNPLGEKFNETRIDLDASIAGSSVENLVVTEVIKPIIRHRTFSGITTIVRKGVVVVESNK
;
A
#
# COMPACT_ATOMS: atom_id res chain seq x y z
N MET A 1 -2.87 3.06 -28.54
CA MET A 1 -3.70 1.92 -28.16
C MET A 1 -3.62 1.73 -26.64
N ASN A 2 -4.75 1.78 -25.99
CA ASN A 2 -4.79 1.64 -24.55
C ASN A 2 -4.97 0.19 -24.17
N GLU A 3 -3.87 -0.44 -23.79
CA GLU A 3 -3.98 -1.76 -23.20
C GLU A 3 -4.39 -1.60 -21.74
N ARG A 4 -5.58 -2.07 -21.43
CA ARG A 4 -5.99 -2.20 -20.05
C ARG A 4 -5.41 -3.48 -19.51
N ILE A 5 -4.50 -3.34 -18.57
CA ILE A 5 -4.03 -4.49 -17.82
C ILE A 5 -5.10 -4.80 -16.79
N SER A 6 -5.74 -5.94 -16.97
CA SER A 6 -6.73 -6.41 -16.01
C SER A 6 -6.00 -7.23 -14.96
N ILE A 7 -6.01 -6.73 -13.72
CA ILE A 7 -5.41 -7.44 -12.60
C ILE A 7 -6.53 -8.14 -11.84
N PRO A 8 -6.49 -9.47 -11.72
CA PRO A 8 -7.52 -10.16 -10.95
C PRO A 8 -7.62 -9.63 -9.54
N LYS A 9 -8.83 -9.36 -9.11
CA LYS A 9 -9.11 -8.82 -7.79
C LYS A 9 -8.52 -9.68 -6.66
N LYS A 10 -8.45 -10.98 -6.90
CA LYS A 10 -7.87 -11.92 -5.93
C LYS A 10 -6.43 -11.63 -5.58
N TYR A 11 -5.64 -11.13 -6.51
CA TYR A 11 -4.25 -10.77 -6.23
C TYR A 11 -4.16 -9.59 -5.28
N ILE A 12 -5.05 -8.62 -5.46
CA ILE A 12 -5.13 -7.47 -4.58
C ILE A 12 -5.53 -7.91 -3.17
N GLU A 13 -6.49 -8.83 -3.08
CA GLU A 13 -6.94 -9.37 -1.79
C GLU A 13 -5.80 -10.11 -1.05
N VAL A 14 -5.00 -10.89 -1.77
CA VAL A 14 -3.85 -11.57 -1.17
C VAL A 14 -2.84 -10.55 -0.65
N LEU A 15 -2.54 -9.51 -1.44
CA LEU A 15 -1.61 -8.47 -0.98
C LEU A 15 -2.14 -7.74 0.24
N ASP A 16 -3.44 -7.52 0.34
CA ASP A 16 -4.03 -6.94 1.54
C ASP A 16 -3.77 -7.83 2.77
N GLN A 17 -3.85 -9.15 2.59
CA GLN A 17 -3.55 -10.08 3.68
C GLN A 17 -2.07 -10.07 4.06
N VAL A 18 -1.19 -9.97 3.08
CA VAL A 18 0.25 -9.83 3.35
C VAL A 18 0.51 -8.58 4.17
N PHE A 19 -0.13 -7.48 3.81
CA PHE A 19 -0.02 -6.23 4.54
C PHE A 19 -0.51 -6.37 5.99
N GLU A 20 -1.65 -7.05 6.21
CA GLU A 20 -2.18 -7.27 7.56
C GLU A 20 -1.24 -8.10 8.41
N ILE A 21 -0.62 -9.12 7.82
CA ILE A 21 0.38 -9.92 8.53
C ILE A 21 1.57 -9.06 8.92
N GLU A 22 2.06 -8.23 8.02
CA GLU A 22 3.17 -7.34 8.28
C GLU A 22 2.88 -6.37 9.43
N LYS A 23 1.66 -5.80 9.45
CA LYS A 23 1.22 -4.94 10.55
C LYS A 23 1.25 -5.66 11.90
N LYS A 24 0.77 -6.89 11.91
CA LYS A 24 0.73 -7.69 13.15
C LYS A 24 2.12 -8.04 13.64
N LEU A 25 3.04 -8.32 12.71
CA LEU A 25 4.42 -8.63 13.07
C LEU A 25 5.11 -7.43 13.71
N GLU A 26 4.84 -6.22 13.23
CA GLU A 26 5.38 -5.01 13.84
C GLU A 26 4.95 -4.83 15.29
N ARG A 27 3.69 -5.20 15.59
CA ARG A 27 3.17 -5.10 16.96
C ARG A 27 3.83 -6.09 17.91
N ILE A 28 4.20 -7.25 17.41
CA ILE A 28 4.83 -8.29 18.22
C ILE A 28 6.27 -7.90 18.57
N ASN A 29 6.91 -7.16 17.69
CA ASN A 29 8.28 -6.68 17.86
C ASN A 29 9.27 -7.82 18.18
N GLU A 30 9.03 -9.01 17.64
CA GLU A 30 9.91 -10.15 17.78
C GLU A 30 10.54 -10.50 16.45
N ARG A 31 11.82 -10.86 16.51
CA ARG A 31 12.49 -11.41 15.35
C ARG A 31 12.07 -12.86 15.17
N ASN A 32 11.41 -13.16 14.09
CA ASN A 32 11.03 -14.53 13.78
C ASN A 32 11.12 -14.77 12.28
N SER A 33 11.01 -16.02 11.88
CA SER A 33 11.12 -16.39 10.47
C SER A 33 9.89 -15.98 9.64
N ILE A 34 8.80 -15.60 10.28
CA ILE A 34 7.59 -15.18 9.57
C ILE A 34 7.85 -13.92 8.74
N GLY A 35 8.68 -13.00 9.26
CA GLY A 35 9.08 -11.81 8.51
C GLY A 35 9.73 -12.14 7.18
N ARG A 36 10.52 -13.20 7.13
CA ARG A 36 11.15 -13.66 5.87
C ARG A 36 10.09 -14.15 4.89
N ASN A 37 9.09 -14.86 5.38
CA ASN A 37 7.99 -15.34 4.54
C ASN A 37 7.21 -14.16 3.95
N VAL A 38 6.96 -13.14 4.74
CA VAL A 38 6.28 -11.93 4.27
C VAL A 38 7.09 -11.25 3.18
N SER A 39 8.40 -11.05 3.42
CA SER A 39 9.29 -10.44 2.44
C SER A 39 9.32 -11.25 1.15
N ARG A 40 9.35 -12.57 1.26
CA ARG A 40 9.34 -13.43 0.09
C ARG A 40 8.04 -13.32 -0.71
N MET A 41 6.90 -13.27 -0.03
CA MET A 41 5.61 -13.09 -0.70
C MET A 41 5.56 -11.76 -1.45
N LYS A 42 6.10 -10.69 -0.84
CA LYS A 42 6.17 -9.39 -1.50
C LYS A 42 7.02 -9.44 -2.76
N GLU A 43 8.17 -10.13 -2.69
CA GLU A 43 9.04 -10.30 -3.86
C GLU A 43 8.35 -11.06 -4.99
N ILE A 44 7.60 -12.09 -4.66
CA ILE A 44 6.86 -12.87 -5.66
C ILE A 44 5.87 -11.99 -6.41
N PHE A 45 5.14 -11.14 -5.69
CA PHE A 45 4.22 -10.21 -6.33
C PHE A 45 4.93 -9.12 -7.12
N GLU A 46 6.07 -8.62 -6.61
CA GLU A 46 6.87 -7.60 -7.30
C GLU A 46 7.40 -8.08 -8.64
N HIS A 47 7.70 -9.36 -8.73
CA HIS A 47 8.33 -9.96 -9.90
C HIS A 47 7.55 -11.18 -10.36
N TRP A 48 6.24 -11.03 -10.54
CA TRP A 48 5.44 -12.17 -10.97
C TRP A 48 5.78 -12.62 -12.39
N ASP A 49 6.34 -11.72 -13.19
CA ASP A 49 6.98 -12.07 -14.44
C ASP A 49 8.15 -11.12 -14.68
N SER A 50 8.87 -11.30 -15.80
CA SER A 50 10.04 -10.49 -16.09
C SER A 50 9.73 -9.03 -16.42
N GLU A 51 8.47 -8.73 -16.74
CA GLU A 51 8.07 -7.41 -17.22
C GLU A 51 7.22 -6.61 -16.25
N SER A 52 6.62 -7.26 -15.27
CA SER A 52 5.69 -6.54 -14.40
C SER A 52 5.51 -7.21 -13.05
N GLY A 53 4.94 -6.48 -12.13
CA GLY A 53 4.60 -6.97 -10.82
C GLY A 53 3.66 -6.03 -10.09
N LEU A 54 3.20 -6.47 -8.94
CA LEU A 54 2.40 -5.66 -8.02
C LEU A 54 3.20 -5.36 -6.78
N VAL A 55 3.13 -4.11 -6.35
CA VAL A 55 3.74 -3.68 -5.10
C VAL A 55 2.69 -2.97 -4.26
N TYR A 56 2.79 -3.08 -2.95
CA TYR A 56 2.01 -2.21 -2.09
C TYR A 56 2.91 -1.21 -1.39
N HIS A 57 2.32 -0.06 -1.11
CA HIS A 57 3.00 1.03 -0.43
C HIS A 57 2.19 1.40 0.80
N ASN A 58 2.84 1.35 1.96
CA ASN A 58 2.24 1.74 3.22
C ASN A 58 2.52 3.23 3.47
N PRO A 59 1.52 4.10 3.35
CA PRO A 59 1.73 5.54 3.48
C PRO A 59 1.70 6.05 4.92
N LEU A 60 1.81 5.18 5.91
CA LEU A 60 1.76 5.58 7.31
C LEU A 60 2.79 6.68 7.61
N GLY A 61 2.36 7.77 8.23
CA GLY A 61 3.23 8.88 8.60
C GLY A 61 3.49 9.90 7.50
N GLU A 62 3.01 9.65 6.29
CA GLU A 62 3.21 10.57 5.18
C GLU A 62 2.25 11.74 5.26
N LYS A 63 2.67 12.87 4.70
CA LYS A 63 1.83 14.05 4.61
C LYS A 63 0.67 13.81 3.65
N PHE A 64 -0.47 14.34 4.00
CA PHE A 64 -1.65 14.28 3.15
C PHE A 64 -2.09 15.68 2.75
N ASN A 65 -2.47 15.83 1.49
CA ASN A 65 -3.19 17.00 1.00
C ASN A 65 -4.15 16.53 -0.09
N GLU A 66 -5.10 17.41 -0.44
CA GLU A 66 -6.15 17.09 -1.39
C GLU A 66 -5.66 16.79 -2.81
N THR A 67 -4.42 17.15 -3.12
CA THR A 67 -3.87 16.89 -4.45
C THR A 67 -3.38 15.45 -4.62
N ARG A 68 -3.29 14.68 -3.53
CA ARG A 68 -2.89 13.28 -3.63
C ARG A 68 -3.99 12.46 -4.27
N ILE A 69 -3.64 11.78 -5.36
CA ILE A 69 -4.58 10.96 -6.12
C ILE A 69 -4.50 9.48 -5.74
N ASP A 70 -3.58 9.12 -4.85
CA ASP A 70 -3.30 7.74 -4.49
C ASP A 70 -3.95 7.31 -3.17
N LEU A 71 -4.67 8.21 -2.50
CA LEU A 71 -5.28 7.94 -1.20
C LEU A 71 -6.75 8.36 -1.16
N ASP A 72 -7.56 7.54 -0.50
CA ASP A 72 -8.89 7.88 -0.04
C ASP A 72 -8.79 8.08 1.46
N ALA A 73 -8.92 9.32 1.91
CA ALA A 73 -8.66 9.68 3.31
C ALA A 73 -9.92 10.11 4.03
N SER A 74 -10.03 9.68 5.30
CA SER A 74 -11.00 10.20 6.25
C SER A 74 -10.24 11.02 7.28
N ILE A 75 -10.75 12.20 7.60
CA ILE A 75 -10.11 13.09 8.57
C ILE A 75 -10.67 12.82 9.96
N ALA A 76 -9.77 12.50 10.89
CA ALA A 76 -10.13 12.39 12.29
C ALA A 76 -9.83 13.73 12.97
N GLY A 77 -10.73 14.16 13.84
CA GLY A 77 -10.61 15.46 14.51
C GLY A 77 -11.21 16.59 13.68
N SER A 78 -11.02 17.81 14.16
CA SER A 78 -11.66 18.98 13.58
C SER A 78 -10.72 19.84 12.71
N SER A 79 -9.41 19.67 12.85
CA SER A 79 -8.44 20.46 12.09
C SER A 79 -8.17 19.82 10.73
N VAL A 80 -8.06 20.66 9.71
CA VAL A 80 -7.74 20.22 8.34
C VAL A 80 -6.35 20.70 7.91
N GLU A 81 -5.54 21.18 8.85
CA GLU A 81 -4.20 21.69 8.56
C GLU A 81 -3.15 20.68 8.94
N ASN A 82 -2.09 20.61 8.13
CA ASN A 82 -0.93 19.76 8.40
C ASN A 82 -1.32 18.29 8.64
N LEU A 83 -2.13 17.76 7.75
CA LEU A 83 -2.63 16.40 7.87
C LEU A 83 -1.55 15.39 7.57
N VAL A 84 -1.47 14.35 8.40
CA VAL A 84 -0.59 13.20 8.18
C VAL A 84 -1.40 11.92 8.30
N VAL A 85 -0.93 10.87 7.65
CA VAL A 85 -1.57 9.55 7.71
C VAL A 85 -1.26 8.93 9.07
N THR A 86 -2.29 8.71 9.87
CA THR A 86 -2.15 8.13 11.22
C THR A 86 -2.60 6.68 11.29
N GLU A 87 -3.38 6.23 10.30
CA GLU A 87 -3.79 4.84 10.21
C GLU A 87 -3.94 4.44 8.76
N VAL A 88 -3.46 3.25 8.41
CA VAL A 88 -3.63 2.71 7.06
C VAL A 88 -4.54 1.50 7.16
N ILE A 89 -5.74 1.62 6.61
CA ILE A 89 -6.73 0.55 6.58
C ILE A 89 -6.39 -0.41 5.44
N LYS A 90 -6.06 0.15 4.26
CA LYS A 90 -5.59 -0.61 3.10
C LYS A 90 -4.44 0.14 2.45
N PRO A 91 -3.37 -0.56 2.07
CA PRO A 91 -2.23 0.10 1.42
C PRO A 91 -2.55 0.50 -0.01
N ILE A 92 -1.71 1.34 -0.59
CA ILE A 92 -1.78 1.67 -2.01
C ILE A 92 -1.25 0.46 -2.78
N ILE A 93 -1.96 0.03 -3.81
CA ILE A 93 -1.49 -1.04 -4.70
C ILE A 93 -1.12 -0.43 -6.04
N ARG A 94 0.12 -0.69 -6.48
CA ARG A 94 0.62 -0.20 -7.76
C ARG A 94 1.04 -1.36 -8.63
N HIS A 95 0.82 -1.20 -9.92
CA HIS A 95 1.35 -2.10 -10.94
C HIS A 95 2.64 -1.48 -11.49
N ARG A 96 3.70 -2.26 -11.50
CA ARG A 96 5.00 -1.81 -11.98
C ARG A 96 5.36 -2.56 -13.25
N THR A 97 5.81 -1.81 -14.26
CA THR A 97 6.35 -2.40 -15.49
C THR A 97 7.88 -2.38 -15.43
N PHE A 98 8.51 -3.16 -16.28
CA PHE A 98 9.97 -3.21 -16.30
C PHE A 98 10.62 -1.86 -16.66
N SER A 99 9.88 -0.99 -17.35
CA SER A 99 10.37 0.35 -17.68
C SER A 99 10.37 1.29 -16.46
N GLY A 100 9.92 0.82 -15.31
CA GLY A 100 9.86 1.62 -14.08
C GLY A 100 8.60 2.45 -13.93
N ILE A 101 7.69 2.38 -14.89
CA ILE A 101 6.41 3.11 -14.81
C ILE A 101 5.49 2.36 -13.84
N THR A 102 4.93 3.11 -12.89
CA THR A 102 3.95 2.54 -11.95
C THR A 102 2.59 3.16 -12.18
N THR A 103 1.56 2.35 -12.03
CA THR A 103 0.17 2.78 -12.17
C THR A 103 -0.59 2.39 -10.90
N ILE A 104 -1.41 3.29 -10.40
CA ILE A 104 -2.24 3.00 -9.22
C ILE A 104 -3.33 2.02 -9.63
N VAL A 105 -3.32 0.84 -9.01
CA VAL A 105 -4.33 -0.19 -9.24
C VAL A 105 -5.49 0.00 -8.27
N ARG A 106 -5.15 0.33 -7.03
CA ARG A 106 -6.13 0.61 -5.98
C ARG A 106 -5.56 1.66 -5.04
N LYS A 107 -6.35 2.69 -4.75
CA LYS A 107 -5.97 3.73 -3.80
C LYS A 107 -5.86 3.15 -2.40
N GLY A 108 -4.94 3.70 -1.62
CA GLY A 108 -4.89 3.38 -0.20
C GLY A 108 -6.08 3.98 0.53
N VAL A 109 -6.54 3.30 1.56
CA VAL A 109 -7.62 3.80 2.42
C VAL A 109 -7.00 4.11 3.77
N VAL A 110 -7.08 5.38 4.18
CA VAL A 110 -6.32 5.86 5.34
C VAL A 110 -7.17 6.78 6.21
N VAL A 111 -6.70 6.94 7.45
CA VAL A 111 -7.18 8.00 8.34
C VAL A 111 -6.05 9.01 8.48
N VAL A 112 -6.37 10.28 8.39
CA VAL A 112 -5.41 11.38 8.54
C VAL A 112 -5.82 12.29 9.69
N GLU A 113 -4.84 12.89 10.35
CA GLU A 113 -5.07 13.81 11.45
C GLU A 113 -4.07 14.95 11.37
N SER A 114 -4.44 16.07 11.97
CA SER A 114 -3.56 17.23 12.06
C SER A 114 -2.34 16.89 12.93
N ASN A 115 -1.17 17.16 12.40
CA ASN A 115 0.09 16.99 13.11
C ASN A 115 0.58 18.37 13.58
N LYS A 116 0.14 18.76 14.75
CA LYS A 116 0.60 20.00 15.36
C LYS A 116 1.67 19.77 16.40
#